data_8d0249ce3c6a41127c03c246c70fbe90
#
_entry.id   8d0249ce3c6a41127c03c246c70fbe90
#
_cell.length_a   1.000
_cell.length_b   1.000
_cell.length_c   1.000
_cell.angle_alpha   90.00
_cell.angle_beta   90.00
_cell.angle_gamma   90.00
#
_symmetry.space_group_name_H-M   'P 1'
#
loop_
_entity.id
_entity.type
_entity.pdbx_description
1 polymer ?
#
loop_
_entity_poly.entity_id
_entity_poly.type
_entity_poly.pdbx_seq_one_letter_code
_entity_poly.pdbx_strand_id
1 'polypeptide(L)'
;MQSDNPAMRIRFTKMQGAGNDFVVLDETRGRLNLSPAQYRFLADRHFGVGADQILTVRPSPAPGLDFEYVIHNADGGEVEHCGNGARCFVRYVRDQGLTDKTSVRVKVKKGEIELTMNPDGRVTADMGPPVFDPVQVPFSPAGLESAEVNGWTLYELPLAGQGSARVAVVSMGNPHAVQRVDNVDTAPVLTQGPLIENHPAFPQRVNAGFMQIVSRSQIRLRVFERGSGETLACGTGACAAVVLSLIHI
;
A
#
# COMPACT_ATOMS: atom_id res chain seq x y z
N MET A 1 31.81 -20.80 24.78
CA MET A 1 31.30 -21.61 23.66
C MET A 1 30.71 -20.64 22.63
N GLN A 2 31.48 -20.26 21.61
CA GLN A 2 30.96 -19.58 20.44
C GLN A 2 30.11 -20.59 19.68
N SER A 3 28.83 -20.33 19.53
CA SER A 3 27.97 -21.09 18.62
C SER A 3 28.40 -20.74 17.21
N ASP A 4 29.11 -21.63 16.54
CA ASP A 4 29.29 -21.61 15.09
C ASP A 4 27.92 -21.84 14.42
N ASN A 5 27.07 -20.86 14.49
CA ASN A 5 25.88 -20.82 13.63
C ASN A 5 26.35 -20.25 12.29
N PRO A 6 26.43 -21.03 11.20
CA PRO A 6 26.89 -20.51 9.93
C PRO A 6 26.00 -19.31 9.55
N ALA A 7 26.62 -18.15 9.35
CA ALA A 7 25.90 -16.93 8.99
C ALA A 7 25.00 -17.24 7.79
N MET A 8 23.69 -17.14 7.97
CA MET A 8 22.72 -17.39 6.91
C MET A 8 22.95 -16.36 5.79
N ARG A 9 23.32 -16.81 4.61
CA ARG A 9 23.46 -15.95 3.43
C ARG A 9 22.14 -15.89 2.70
N ILE A 10 21.56 -14.69 2.63
CA ILE A 10 20.31 -14.43 1.91
C ILE A 10 20.64 -13.70 0.61
N ARG A 11 20.18 -14.26 -0.51
CA ARG A 11 20.20 -13.55 -1.78
C ARG A 11 18.98 -12.66 -1.88
N PHE A 12 19.16 -11.46 -2.36
CA PHE A 12 18.09 -10.51 -2.58
C PHE A 12 18.31 -9.72 -3.87
N THR A 13 17.24 -9.12 -4.37
CA THR A 13 17.30 -8.13 -5.44
C THR A 13 16.77 -6.80 -4.92
N LYS A 14 17.51 -5.72 -5.16
CA LYS A 14 17.05 -4.37 -4.84
C LYS A 14 16.25 -3.82 -6.02
N MET A 15 15.01 -3.36 -5.78
CA MET A 15 14.13 -2.80 -6.81
C MET A 15 13.50 -1.51 -6.32
N GLN A 16 12.91 -0.74 -7.24
CA GLN A 16 12.10 0.41 -6.90
C GLN A 16 10.95 0.58 -7.91
N GLY A 17 9.84 1.13 -7.45
CA GLY A 17 8.71 1.49 -8.28
C GLY A 17 8.13 2.84 -7.84
N ALA A 18 8.24 3.86 -8.70
CA ALA A 18 7.80 5.23 -8.41
C ALA A 18 8.42 5.83 -7.12
N GLY A 19 9.71 5.53 -6.85
CA GLY A 19 10.44 6.00 -5.68
C GLY A 19 10.24 5.18 -4.41
N ASN A 20 9.28 4.28 -4.35
CA ASN A 20 9.13 3.30 -3.29
C ASN A 20 10.10 2.14 -3.54
N ASP A 21 10.99 1.84 -2.61
CA ASP A 21 12.07 0.88 -2.80
C ASP A 21 11.85 -0.43 -2.02
N PHE A 22 12.35 -1.50 -2.60
CA PHE A 22 12.09 -2.86 -2.12
C PHE A 22 13.35 -3.71 -2.05
N VAL A 23 13.41 -4.57 -1.04
CA VAL A 23 14.23 -5.78 -1.04
C VAL A 23 13.34 -6.94 -1.48
N VAL A 24 13.68 -7.61 -2.56
CA VAL A 24 12.93 -8.76 -3.08
C VAL A 24 13.64 -10.04 -2.70
N LEU A 25 12.92 -10.94 -2.03
CA LEU A 25 13.36 -12.26 -1.59
C LEU A 25 12.66 -13.34 -2.41
N ASP A 26 13.42 -14.36 -2.84
CA ASP A 26 12.91 -15.51 -3.56
C ASP A 26 12.80 -16.72 -2.61
N GLU A 27 11.56 -17.08 -2.30
CA GLU A 27 11.22 -18.30 -1.54
C GLU A 27 10.58 -19.39 -2.43
N THR A 28 10.71 -19.29 -3.77
CA THR A 28 10.10 -20.28 -4.68
C THR A 28 10.71 -21.67 -4.54
N ARG A 29 11.97 -21.75 -4.07
CA ARG A 29 12.71 -23.00 -3.89
C ARG A 29 12.89 -23.41 -2.43
N GLY A 30 12.47 -22.60 -1.48
CA GLY A 30 12.58 -22.88 -0.05
C GLY A 30 12.27 -21.65 0.80
N ARG A 31 11.70 -21.88 1.98
CA ARG A 31 11.33 -20.81 2.94
C ARG A 31 12.56 -20.32 3.69
N LEU A 32 12.68 -19.01 3.81
CA LEU A 32 13.71 -18.37 4.63
C LEU A 32 13.29 -18.31 6.11
N ASN A 33 11.99 -18.33 6.39
CA ASN A 33 11.41 -18.32 7.74
C ASN A 33 11.92 -17.15 8.59
N LEU A 34 12.00 -15.97 8.01
CA LEU A 34 12.50 -14.79 8.71
C LEU A 34 11.53 -14.33 9.79
N SER A 35 12.07 -13.98 10.94
CA SER A 35 11.33 -13.34 12.02
C SER A 35 11.03 -11.86 11.72
N PRO A 36 10.03 -11.22 12.37
CA PRO A 36 9.79 -9.80 12.23
C PRO A 36 11.03 -8.93 12.53
N ALA A 37 11.89 -9.36 13.46
CA ALA A 37 13.14 -8.66 13.75
C ALA A 37 14.14 -8.71 12.59
N GLN A 38 14.19 -9.83 11.86
CA GLN A 38 15.04 -9.97 10.69
C GLN A 38 14.51 -9.15 9.50
N TYR A 39 13.18 -9.07 9.31
CA TYR A 39 12.59 -8.16 8.32
C TYR A 39 12.93 -6.69 8.64
N ARG A 40 12.80 -6.26 9.92
CA ARG A 40 13.22 -4.91 10.34
C ARG A 40 14.69 -4.66 10.06
N PHE A 41 15.56 -5.63 10.37
CA PHE A 41 16.97 -5.50 10.09
C PHE A 41 17.28 -5.36 8.60
N LEU A 42 16.65 -6.16 7.74
CA LEU A 42 16.81 -6.03 6.28
C LEU A 42 16.35 -4.66 5.77
N ALA A 43 15.27 -4.11 6.34
CA ALA A 43 14.72 -2.82 5.96
C ALA A 43 15.53 -1.62 6.49
N ASP A 44 16.36 -1.82 7.53
CA ASP A 44 17.14 -0.76 8.14
C ASP A 44 18.15 -0.16 7.15
N ARG A 45 18.11 1.17 6.97
CA ARG A 45 18.93 1.88 5.99
C ARG A 45 20.38 2.10 6.44
N HIS A 46 20.67 1.89 7.72
CA HIS A 46 22.01 2.10 8.30
C HIS A 46 22.75 0.77 8.55
N PHE A 47 22.04 -0.22 9.06
CA PHE A 47 22.66 -1.50 9.48
C PHE A 47 22.25 -2.69 8.61
N GLY A 48 21.17 -2.55 7.82
CA GLY A 48 20.67 -3.58 6.90
C GLY A 48 20.94 -3.25 5.44
N VAL A 49 20.05 -3.73 4.57
CA VAL A 49 20.04 -3.40 3.13
C VAL A 49 19.39 -2.05 2.89
N GLY A 50 18.40 -1.71 3.69
CA GLY A 50 17.60 -0.51 3.59
C GLY A 50 16.51 -0.61 2.50
N ALA A 51 15.25 -0.52 2.89
CA ALA A 51 14.11 -0.46 1.98
C ALA A 51 12.87 0.04 2.71
N ASP A 52 11.91 0.58 1.96
CA ASP A 52 10.59 0.88 2.48
C ASP A 52 9.82 -0.40 2.82
N GLN A 53 9.97 -1.42 1.98
CA GLN A 53 9.28 -2.71 2.14
C GLN A 53 10.13 -3.88 1.66
N ILE A 54 9.81 -5.08 2.19
CA ILE A 54 10.39 -6.35 1.75
C ILE A 54 9.30 -7.13 0.99
N LEU A 55 9.58 -7.49 -0.26
CA LEU A 55 8.75 -8.36 -1.07
C LEU A 55 9.25 -9.78 -1.01
N THR A 56 8.38 -10.74 -0.77
CA THR A 56 8.74 -12.16 -0.84
C THR A 56 7.90 -12.86 -1.91
N VAL A 57 8.60 -13.46 -2.86
CA VAL A 57 8.02 -14.29 -3.93
C VAL A 57 7.98 -15.72 -3.45
N ARG A 58 6.79 -16.33 -3.43
CA ARG A 58 6.59 -17.71 -3.01
C ARG A 58 5.93 -18.53 -4.12
N PRO A 59 6.10 -19.87 -4.13
CA PRO A 59 5.44 -20.71 -5.11
C PRO A 59 3.92 -20.60 -4.97
N SER A 60 3.20 -21.01 -6.02
CA SER A 60 1.74 -21.06 -6.02
C SER A 60 1.20 -21.81 -4.80
N PRO A 61 0.28 -21.22 -4.02
CA PRO A 61 -0.32 -21.88 -2.87
C PRO A 61 -1.53 -22.75 -3.24
N ALA A 62 -2.10 -22.62 -4.45
CA ALA A 62 -3.30 -23.32 -4.88
C ALA A 62 -3.42 -23.38 -6.42
N PRO A 63 -4.18 -24.33 -6.98
CA PRO A 63 -4.49 -24.37 -8.39
C PRO A 63 -5.12 -23.06 -8.89
N GLY A 64 -4.73 -22.62 -10.07
CA GLY A 64 -5.23 -21.39 -10.70
C GLY A 64 -4.51 -20.12 -10.28
N LEU A 65 -3.58 -20.20 -9.34
CA LEU A 65 -2.64 -19.13 -8.98
C LEU A 65 -1.25 -19.46 -9.51
N ASP A 66 -0.46 -18.44 -9.77
CA ASP A 66 0.92 -18.60 -10.24
C ASP A 66 1.92 -18.48 -9.09
N PHE A 67 1.68 -17.55 -8.16
CA PHE A 67 2.55 -17.28 -7.02
C PHE A 67 1.76 -16.82 -5.79
N GLU A 68 2.44 -16.82 -4.63
CA GLU A 68 2.05 -16.05 -3.46
C GLU A 68 2.97 -14.81 -3.35
N TYR A 69 2.38 -13.65 -3.17
CA TYR A 69 3.04 -12.36 -3.05
C TYR A 69 2.88 -11.83 -1.64
N VAL A 70 3.97 -11.83 -0.87
CA VAL A 70 3.98 -11.40 0.54
C VAL A 70 4.79 -10.13 0.70
N ILE A 71 4.27 -9.18 1.49
CA ILE A 71 4.89 -7.89 1.71
C ILE A 71 5.01 -7.62 3.21
N HIS A 72 6.18 -7.17 3.62
CA HIS A 72 6.41 -6.66 4.97
C HIS A 72 6.85 -5.19 4.89
N ASN A 73 6.29 -4.36 5.75
CA ASN A 73 6.77 -2.99 5.96
C ASN A 73 8.12 -3.00 6.70
N ALA A 74 8.77 -1.85 6.76
CA ALA A 74 10.04 -1.67 7.47
C ALA A 74 9.96 -1.98 8.98
N ASP A 75 8.77 -1.95 9.58
CA ASP A 75 8.51 -2.37 10.96
C ASP A 75 8.46 -3.89 11.16
N GLY A 76 8.57 -4.68 10.07
CA GLY A 76 8.50 -6.13 10.05
C GLY A 76 7.07 -6.69 10.06
N GLY A 77 6.05 -5.85 10.01
CA GLY A 77 4.65 -6.26 9.92
C GLY A 77 4.24 -6.61 8.49
N GLU A 78 3.51 -7.72 8.31
CA GLU A 78 2.95 -8.10 7.01
C GLU A 78 1.74 -7.23 6.66
N VAL A 79 1.73 -6.66 5.46
CA VAL A 79 0.64 -5.82 4.92
C VAL A 79 -0.15 -6.53 3.81
N GLU A 80 -1.31 -5.98 3.46
CA GLU A 80 -2.26 -6.61 2.56
C GLU A 80 -1.72 -6.74 1.14
N HIS A 81 -1.35 -5.61 0.52
CA HIS A 81 -0.71 -5.53 -0.79
C HIS A 81 -0.18 -4.11 -1.04
N CYS A 82 0.69 -3.97 -2.04
CA CYS A 82 1.26 -2.69 -2.46
C CYS A 82 1.30 -2.64 -3.99
N GLY A 83 0.61 -1.66 -4.59
CA GLY A 83 0.56 -1.50 -6.05
C GLY A 83 1.94 -1.22 -6.67
N ASN A 84 2.80 -0.47 -5.97
CA ASN A 84 4.18 -0.23 -6.41
C ASN A 84 5.00 -1.52 -6.39
N GLY A 85 4.86 -2.30 -5.30
CA GLY A 85 5.49 -3.60 -5.15
C GLY A 85 4.99 -4.62 -6.17
N ALA A 86 3.70 -4.60 -6.52
CA ALA A 86 3.13 -5.47 -7.54
C ALA A 86 3.82 -5.31 -8.90
N ARG A 87 4.18 -4.06 -9.28
CA ARG A 87 4.95 -3.81 -10.51
C ARG A 87 6.36 -4.41 -10.43
N CYS A 88 7.02 -4.25 -9.29
CA CYS A 88 8.33 -4.88 -9.05
C CYS A 88 8.22 -6.40 -9.05
N PHE A 89 7.17 -6.95 -8.45
CA PHE A 89 6.92 -8.39 -8.40
C PHE A 89 6.85 -9.01 -9.80
N VAL A 90 5.99 -8.50 -10.68
CA VAL A 90 5.85 -9.03 -12.05
C VAL A 90 7.15 -8.93 -12.82
N ARG A 91 7.83 -7.78 -12.72
CA ARG A 91 9.12 -7.59 -13.35
C ARG A 91 10.14 -8.61 -12.85
N TYR A 92 10.20 -8.82 -11.53
CA TYR A 92 11.11 -9.76 -10.90
C TYR A 92 10.89 -11.20 -11.40
N VAL A 93 9.64 -11.72 -11.34
CA VAL A 93 9.38 -13.11 -11.69
C VAL A 93 9.66 -13.40 -13.17
N ARG A 94 9.52 -12.41 -14.04
CA ARG A 94 9.90 -12.51 -15.44
C ARG A 94 11.42 -12.43 -15.66
N ASP A 95 12.08 -11.47 -15.08
CA ASP A 95 13.53 -11.28 -15.20
C ASP A 95 14.32 -12.47 -14.63
N GLN A 96 13.77 -13.15 -13.62
CA GLN A 96 14.36 -14.38 -13.06
C GLN A 96 13.94 -15.66 -13.81
N GLY A 97 13.14 -15.56 -14.86
CA GLY A 97 12.67 -16.72 -15.64
C GLY A 97 11.76 -17.66 -14.84
N LEU A 98 11.08 -17.15 -13.79
CA LEU A 98 10.14 -17.94 -12.99
C LEU A 98 8.81 -18.16 -13.73
N THR A 99 8.51 -17.34 -14.73
CA THR A 99 7.34 -17.47 -15.60
C THR A 99 7.56 -16.76 -16.94
N ASP A 100 6.95 -17.31 -18.01
CA ASP A 100 6.88 -16.68 -19.33
C ASP A 100 5.54 -15.97 -19.57
N LYS A 101 4.60 -16.07 -18.62
CA LYS A 101 3.27 -15.44 -18.73
C LYS A 101 3.38 -13.93 -18.73
N THR A 102 2.56 -13.28 -19.55
CA THR A 102 2.37 -11.81 -19.51
C THR A 102 1.41 -11.37 -18.41
N SER A 103 0.45 -12.24 -18.03
CA SER A 103 -0.45 -12.04 -16.90
C SER A 103 -0.24 -13.13 -15.86
N VAL A 104 -0.11 -12.75 -14.60
CA VAL A 104 0.07 -13.66 -13.46
C VAL A 104 -0.98 -13.39 -12.39
N ARG A 105 -1.58 -14.46 -11.88
CA ARG A 105 -2.51 -14.39 -10.75
C ARG A 105 -1.78 -14.74 -9.47
N VAL A 106 -1.84 -13.84 -8.51
CA VAL A 106 -1.09 -14.01 -7.26
C VAL A 106 -2.00 -13.93 -6.04
N LYS A 107 -1.71 -14.80 -5.07
CA LYS A 107 -2.29 -14.71 -3.74
C LYS A 107 -1.63 -13.58 -2.99
N VAL A 108 -2.42 -12.72 -2.36
CA VAL A 108 -2.00 -11.71 -1.40
C VAL A 108 -2.63 -12.00 -0.05
N LYS A 109 -2.23 -11.28 1.00
CA LYS A 109 -2.75 -11.49 2.36
C LYS A 109 -4.29 -11.47 2.42
N LYS A 110 -4.93 -10.56 1.67
CA LYS A 110 -6.39 -10.49 1.54
C LYS A 110 -6.80 -10.62 0.08
N GLY A 111 -7.14 -11.83 -0.35
CA GLY A 111 -7.66 -12.08 -1.68
C GLY A 111 -6.60 -12.47 -2.70
N GLU A 112 -6.88 -12.18 -3.94
CA GLU A 112 -6.08 -12.48 -5.12
C GLU A 112 -6.07 -11.25 -6.02
N ILE A 113 -4.96 -11.02 -6.72
CA ILE A 113 -4.84 -9.96 -7.71
C ILE A 113 -4.29 -10.51 -9.00
N GLU A 114 -4.66 -9.91 -10.11
CA GLU A 114 -4.09 -10.19 -11.42
C GLU A 114 -3.18 -9.03 -11.85
N LEU A 115 -1.99 -9.39 -12.31
CA LEU A 115 -0.93 -8.47 -12.67
C LEU A 115 -0.52 -8.74 -14.11
N THR A 116 -0.66 -7.76 -15.00
CA THR A 116 -0.34 -7.90 -16.42
C THR A 116 0.80 -6.97 -16.82
N MET A 117 1.86 -7.52 -17.39
CA MET A 117 2.94 -6.73 -18.00
C MET A 117 2.54 -6.38 -19.44
N ASN A 118 2.43 -5.09 -19.70
CA ASN A 118 2.10 -4.57 -21.02
C ASN A 118 3.32 -4.57 -21.96
N PRO A 119 3.13 -4.51 -23.29
CA PRO A 119 4.23 -4.47 -24.25
C PRO A 119 5.20 -3.29 -24.06
N ASP A 120 4.73 -2.19 -23.48
CA ASP A 120 5.53 -0.99 -23.20
C ASP A 120 6.30 -1.09 -21.87
N GLY A 121 6.25 -2.24 -21.20
CA GLY A 121 6.94 -2.51 -19.93
C GLY A 121 6.22 -1.98 -18.70
N ARG A 122 5.07 -1.30 -18.83
CA ARG A 122 4.21 -0.94 -17.71
C ARG A 122 3.45 -2.16 -17.20
N VAL A 123 3.06 -2.13 -15.93
CA VAL A 123 2.27 -3.19 -15.31
C VAL A 123 0.89 -2.66 -14.96
N THR A 124 -0.14 -3.35 -15.44
CA THR A 124 -1.52 -3.18 -14.99
C THR A 124 -1.75 -4.11 -13.81
N ALA A 125 -2.24 -3.57 -12.70
CA ALA A 125 -2.66 -4.33 -11.54
C ALA A 125 -4.17 -4.13 -11.36
N ASP A 126 -4.92 -5.24 -11.36
CA ASP A 126 -6.32 -5.21 -10.93
C ASP A 126 -6.35 -5.15 -9.40
N MET A 127 -6.77 -4.00 -8.88
CA MET A 127 -6.84 -3.74 -7.44
C MET A 127 -8.20 -4.14 -6.83
N GLY A 128 -9.08 -4.72 -7.63
CA GLY A 128 -10.43 -5.06 -7.24
C GLY A 128 -11.38 -3.85 -7.12
N PRO A 129 -12.66 -4.10 -6.82
CA PRO A 129 -13.66 -3.05 -6.66
C PRO A 129 -13.44 -2.26 -5.35
N PRO A 130 -13.82 -0.96 -5.35
CA PRO A 130 -13.84 -0.18 -4.11
C PRO A 130 -14.95 -0.67 -3.18
N VAL A 131 -14.70 -0.60 -1.87
CA VAL A 131 -15.67 -0.94 -0.83
C VAL A 131 -15.93 0.29 0.03
N PHE A 132 -17.22 0.67 0.17
CA PHE A 132 -17.64 1.89 0.88
C PHE A 132 -18.33 1.60 2.22
N ASP A 133 -18.71 0.34 2.48
CA ASP A 133 -19.29 -0.06 3.75
C ASP A 133 -18.30 0.21 4.91
N PRO A 134 -18.63 1.10 5.86
CA PRO A 134 -17.76 1.47 6.97
C PRO A 134 -17.22 0.28 7.74
N VAL A 135 -18.02 -0.77 7.94
CA VAL A 135 -17.60 -1.97 8.66
C VAL A 135 -16.48 -2.70 7.91
N GLN A 136 -16.57 -2.76 6.58
CA GLN A 136 -15.58 -3.41 5.74
C GLN A 136 -14.33 -2.53 5.48
N VAL A 137 -14.45 -1.20 5.67
CA VAL A 137 -13.32 -0.26 5.64
C VAL A 137 -12.56 -0.24 6.97
N PRO A 138 -12.89 -0.97 7.97
CA PRO A 138 -12.74 -0.82 9.44
C PRO A 138 -12.78 0.64 9.91
N PHE A 139 -13.96 1.27 9.70
CA PHE A 139 -14.22 2.65 10.09
C PHE A 139 -15.46 2.73 10.98
N SER A 140 -15.37 3.47 12.08
CA SER A 140 -16.49 3.73 12.99
C SER A 140 -16.94 5.18 12.85
N PRO A 141 -18.06 5.46 12.16
CA PRO A 141 -18.59 6.81 12.02
C PRO A 141 -19.30 7.35 13.27
N ALA A 142 -19.43 6.54 14.32
CA ALA A 142 -20.20 6.91 15.52
C ALA A 142 -19.68 8.21 16.17
N GLY A 143 -20.54 9.18 16.36
CA GLY A 143 -20.21 10.49 16.96
C GLY A 143 -19.52 11.48 16.02
N LEU A 144 -19.33 11.14 14.76
CA LEU A 144 -18.81 12.07 13.74
C LEU A 144 -19.95 12.78 13.04
N GLU A 145 -19.77 14.07 12.78
CA GLU A 145 -20.62 14.80 11.85
C GLU A 145 -20.39 14.29 10.42
N SER A 146 -21.46 14.22 9.65
CA SER A 146 -21.38 13.80 8.25
C SER A 146 -22.34 14.59 7.36
N ALA A 147 -22.01 14.67 6.08
CA ALA A 147 -22.84 15.29 5.06
C ALA A 147 -22.84 14.48 3.78
N GLU A 148 -24.00 14.36 3.15
CA GLU A 148 -24.12 13.76 1.81
C GLU A 148 -23.75 14.78 0.74
N VAL A 149 -22.82 14.42 -0.13
CA VAL A 149 -22.38 15.24 -1.26
C VAL A 149 -22.37 14.35 -2.51
N ASN A 150 -23.23 14.64 -3.47
CA ASN A 150 -23.35 13.91 -4.74
C ASN A 150 -23.47 12.38 -4.57
N GLY A 151 -24.19 11.92 -3.55
CA GLY A 151 -24.40 10.50 -3.26
C GLY A 151 -23.26 9.83 -2.48
N TRP A 152 -22.33 10.62 -1.92
CA TRP A 152 -21.24 10.14 -1.07
C TRP A 152 -21.33 10.78 0.32
N THR A 153 -21.00 9.98 1.34
CA THR A 153 -20.92 10.47 2.71
C THR A 153 -19.53 11.02 3.00
N LEU A 154 -19.46 12.30 3.37
CA LEU A 154 -18.24 12.94 3.88
C LEU A 154 -18.34 13.04 5.40
N TYR A 155 -17.29 12.67 6.09
CA TYR A 155 -17.18 12.69 7.55
C TYR A 155 -16.24 13.80 8.01
N GLU A 156 -16.60 14.49 9.08
CA GLU A 156 -15.76 15.50 9.73
C GLU A 156 -14.95 14.81 10.83
N LEU A 157 -13.63 14.68 10.64
CA LEU A 157 -12.72 14.11 11.63
C LEU A 157 -12.12 15.22 12.49
N PRO A 158 -12.44 15.32 13.79
CA PRO A 158 -11.77 16.25 14.69
C PRO A 158 -10.29 15.89 14.85
N LEU A 159 -9.40 16.84 14.56
CA LEU A 159 -7.95 16.63 14.67
C LEU A 159 -7.38 17.46 15.81
N ALA A 160 -6.75 16.82 16.80
CA ALA A 160 -6.23 17.47 17.99
C ALA A 160 -5.26 18.62 17.64
N GLY A 161 -5.62 19.85 17.96
CA GLY A 161 -4.81 21.05 17.70
C GLY A 161 -4.70 21.47 16.22
N GLN A 162 -5.42 20.79 15.31
CA GLN A 162 -5.38 21.05 13.85
C GLN A 162 -6.77 21.27 13.24
N GLY A 163 -7.79 21.56 14.09
CA GLY A 163 -9.17 21.74 13.64
C GLY A 163 -9.81 20.41 13.25
N SER A 164 -10.31 20.29 12.04
CA SER A 164 -10.91 19.06 11.52
C SER A 164 -10.49 18.80 10.07
N ALA A 165 -10.69 17.56 9.61
CA ALA A 165 -10.54 17.16 8.22
C ALA A 165 -11.83 16.54 7.72
N ARG A 166 -12.35 17.03 6.59
CA ARG A 166 -13.50 16.45 5.93
C ARG A 166 -13.03 15.38 4.94
N VAL A 167 -13.38 14.13 5.20
CA VAL A 167 -12.88 12.97 4.45
C VAL A 167 -14.02 12.14 3.88
N ALA A 168 -13.79 11.57 2.69
CA ALA A 168 -14.50 10.40 2.21
C ALA A 168 -13.67 9.15 2.53
N VAL A 169 -14.35 8.04 2.84
CA VAL A 169 -13.73 6.81 3.32
C VAL A 169 -14.03 5.68 2.33
N VAL A 170 -12.99 4.94 1.95
CA VAL A 170 -13.09 3.80 1.02
C VAL A 170 -12.02 2.77 1.30
N SER A 171 -12.29 1.50 1.04
CA SER A 171 -11.28 0.45 1.01
C SER A 171 -10.96 0.08 -0.45
N MET A 172 -9.65 0.05 -0.75
CA MET A 172 -9.08 -0.53 -1.97
C MET A 172 -8.28 -1.80 -1.62
N GLY A 173 -8.88 -2.66 -0.76
CA GLY A 173 -8.19 -3.78 -0.11
C GLY A 173 -7.46 -3.38 1.18
N ASN A 174 -7.25 -2.08 1.39
CA ASN A 174 -6.78 -1.43 2.61
C ASN A 174 -7.53 -0.09 2.81
N PRO A 175 -7.65 0.42 4.04
CA PRO A 175 -8.47 1.60 4.32
C PRO A 175 -7.81 2.90 3.87
N HIS A 176 -8.63 3.77 3.27
CA HIS A 176 -8.25 5.12 2.85
C HIS A 176 -9.26 6.16 3.35
N ALA A 177 -8.75 7.27 3.90
CA ALA A 177 -9.50 8.49 4.21
C ALA A 177 -8.93 9.60 3.34
N VAL A 178 -9.72 10.10 2.39
CA VAL A 178 -9.26 11.09 1.40
C VAL A 178 -9.99 12.41 1.63
N GLN A 179 -9.22 13.47 1.87
CA GLN A 179 -9.73 14.83 1.91
C GLN A 179 -9.41 15.59 0.63
N ARG A 180 -10.33 16.47 0.24
CA ARG A 180 -10.05 17.45 -0.82
C ARG A 180 -9.29 18.63 -0.22
N VAL A 181 -8.24 19.08 -0.93
CA VAL A 181 -7.45 20.26 -0.59
C VAL A 181 -7.37 21.20 -1.80
N ASP A 182 -7.23 22.50 -1.55
CA ASP A 182 -7.14 23.50 -2.62
C ASP A 182 -5.80 23.44 -3.35
N ASN A 183 -4.73 23.17 -2.60
CA ASN A 183 -3.38 23.03 -3.15
C ASN A 183 -2.63 21.92 -2.43
N VAL A 184 -2.27 20.89 -3.17
CA VAL A 184 -1.58 19.71 -2.64
C VAL A 184 -0.15 20.02 -2.17
N ASP A 185 0.51 21.03 -2.75
CA ASP A 185 1.89 21.38 -2.40
C ASP A 185 1.99 22.04 -1.00
N THR A 186 0.93 22.75 -0.60
CA THR A 186 0.84 23.41 0.70
C THR A 186 -0.03 22.67 1.70
N ALA A 187 -0.58 21.52 1.31
CA ALA A 187 -1.42 20.70 2.19
C ALA A 187 -0.65 20.24 3.43
N PRO A 188 -1.29 20.23 4.61
CA PRO A 188 -0.65 19.92 5.90
C PRO A 188 -0.42 18.41 6.09
N VAL A 189 0.20 17.74 5.11
CA VAL A 189 0.36 16.28 5.08
C VAL A 189 1.13 15.77 6.30
N LEU A 190 2.21 16.44 6.68
CA LEU A 190 3.08 15.99 7.77
C LEU A 190 2.50 16.31 9.17
N THR A 191 1.53 17.21 9.26
CA THR A 191 0.88 17.57 10.54
C THR A 191 -0.48 16.91 10.73
N GLN A 192 -1.32 16.88 9.70
CA GLN A 192 -2.63 16.22 9.76
C GLN A 192 -2.57 14.74 9.41
N GLY A 193 -1.64 14.31 8.54
CA GLY A 193 -1.50 12.91 8.12
C GLY A 193 -1.38 11.94 9.30
N PRO A 194 -0.45 12.14 10.26
CA PRO A 194 -0.35 11.30 11.44
C PRO A 194 -1.61 11.28 12.32
N LEU A 195 -2.32 12.42 12.41
CA LEU A 195 -3.55 12.52 13.19
C LEU A 195 -4.72 11.76 12.53
N ILE A 196 -4.82 11.82 11.19
CA ILE A 196 -5.81 11.06 10.44
C ILE A 196 -5.47 9.56 10.49
N GLU A 197 -4.21 9.20 10.23
CA GLU A 197 -3.75 7.80 10.27
C GLU A 197 -4.13 7.10 11.57
N ASN A 198 -3.93 7.77 12.70
CA ASN A 198 -4.15 7.24 14.04
C ASN A 198 -5.48 7.67 14.67
N HIS A 199 -6.41 8.24 13.88
CA HIS A 199 -7.69 8.73 14.41
C HIS A 199 -8.50 7.57 15.02
N PRO A 200 -9.12 7.75 16.21
CA PRO A 200 -9.86 6.66 16.90
C PRO A 200 -10.98 6.00 16.07
N ALA A 201 -11.54 6.74 15.11
CA ALA A 201 -12.53 6.18 14.18
C ALA A 201 -11.97 5.08 13.26
N PHE A 202 -10.65 4.92 13.17
CA PHE A 202 -9.98 3.88 12.38
C PHE A 202 -9.22 2.92 13.29
N PRO A 203 -9.86 1.87 13.84
CA PRO A 203 -9.21 0.96 14.80
C PRO A 203 -8.02 0.17 14.23
N GLN A 204 -7.90 0.08 12.91
CA GLN A 204 -6.78 -0.54 12.21
C GLN A 204 -5.87 0.49 11.53
N ARG A 205 -5.98 1.77 11.91
CA ARG A 205 -5.35 2.91 11.25
C ARG A 205 -5.79 3.05 9.78
N VAL A 206 -5.41 4.12 9.11
CA VAL A 206 -5.87 4.44 7.75
C VAL A 206 -4.76 5.14 6.95
N ASN A 207 -4.77 5.02 5.62
CA ASN A 207 -3.97 5.85 4.74
C ASN A 207 -4.69 7.20 4.53
N ALA A 208 -4.02 8.31 4.84
CA ALA A 208 -4.57 9.65 4.70
C ALA A 208 -4.19 10.26 3.35
N GLY A 209 -5.18 10.45 2.49
CA GLY A 209 -5.02 11.06 1.17
C GLY A 209 -5.35 12.56 1.16
N PHE A 210 -4.51 13.36 0.52
CA PHE A 210 -4.70 14.80 0.30
C PHE A 210 -4.82 15.03 -1.20
N MET A 211 -6.05 15.21 -1.68
CA MET A 211 -6.38 15.25 -3.11
C MET A 211 -6.72 16.67 -3.56
N GLN A 212 -6.02 17.16 -4.56
CA GLN A 212 -6.35 18.39 -5.29
C GLN A 212 -7.00 18.02 -6.62
N ILE A 213 -8.17 18.60 -6.93
CA ILE A 213 -8.78 18.50 -8.24
C ILE A 213 -8.26 19.66 -9.08
N VAL A 214 -7.50 19.32 -10.14
CA VAL A 214 -6.93 20.32 -11.07
C VAL A 214 -7.88 20.58 -12.22
N SER A 215 -8.53 19.54 -12.76
CA SER A 215 -9.51 19.63 -13.84
C SER A 215 -10.46 18.42 -13.82
N ARG A 216 -11.38 18.35 -14.76
CA ARG A 216 -12.27 17.17 -14.92
C ARG A 216 -11.54 15.86 -15.23
N SER A 217 -10.30 15.91 -15.65
CA SER A 217 -9.50 14.73 -16.04
C SER A 217 -8.19 14.63 -15.27
N GLN A 218 -7.93 15.52 -14.31
CA GLN A 218 -6.67 15.56 -13.60
C GLN A 218 -6.85 15.85 -12.11
N ILE A 219 -6.28 14.98 -11.30
CA ILE A 219 -6.09 15.18 -9.86
C ILE A 219 -4.60 15.15 -9.53
N ARG A 220 -4.23 15.80 -8.41
CA ARG A 220 -2.94 15.65 -7.77
C ARG A 220 -3.17 15.08 -6.38
N LEU A 221 -2.26 14.24 -5.92
CA LEU A 221 -2.42 13.49 -4.68
C LEU A 221 -1.09 13.45 -3.92
N ARG A 222 -1.15 13.64 -2.61
CA ARG A 222 -0.13 13.23 -1.64
C ARG A 222 -0.77 12.29 -0.65
N VAL A 223 -0.03 11.30 -0.18
CA VAL A 223 -0.54 10.28 0.74
C VAL A 223 0.40 10.12 1.92
N PHE A 224 -0.17 10.16 3.13
CA PHE A 224 0.49 9.71 4.35
C PHE A 224 0.05 8.27 4.60
N GLU A 225 0.95 7.32 4.33
CA GLU A 225 0.62 5.89 4.38
C GLU A 225 0.70 5.32 5.79
N ARG A 226 -0.19 4.41 6.09
CA ARG A 226 -0.29 3.66 7.33
C ARG A 226 1.02 2.93 7.66
N GLY A 227 1.69 3.36 8.72
CA GLY A 227 2.95 2.78 9.21
C GLY A 227 4.20 3.13 8.41
N SER A 228 4.10 4.01 7.40
CA SER A 228 5.23 4.39 6.55
C SER A 228 5.46 5.90 6.46
N GLY A 229 4.47 6.71 6.87
CA GLY A 229 4.53 8.15 6.72
C GLY A 229 4.21 8.63 5.31
N GLU A 230 4.64 9.84 4.96
CA GLU A 230 4.46 10.33 3.59
C GLU A 230 5.38 9.59 2.62
N THR A 231 4.81 9.01 1.57
CA THR A 231 5.52 8.29 0.52
C THR A 231 5.38 8.99 -0.83
N LEU A 232 6.33 8.75 -1.74
CA LEU A 232 6.33 9.37 -3.08
C LEU A 232 5.21 8.83 -3.98
N ALA A 233 4.70 7.62 -3.71
CA ALA A 233 3.60 7.03 -4.47
C ALA A 233 2.90 5.93 -3.68
N CYS A 234 1.57 6.00 -3.64
CA CYS A 234 0.69 4.98 -3.08
C CYS A 234 -0.30 4.51 -4.16
N GLY A 235 -0.17 3.26 -4.62
CA GLY A 235 -1.02 2.73 -5.69
C GLY A 235 -2.49 2.64 -5.30
N THR A 236 -2.80 2.10 -4.11
CA THR A 236 -4.16 2.04 -3.57
C THR A 236 -4.72 3.42 -3.25
N GLY A 237 -3.86 4.34 -2.77
CA GLY A 237 -4.24 5.73 -2.55
C GLY A 237 -4.63 6.45 -3.84
N ALA A 238 -3.91 6.18 -4.94
CA ALA A 238 -4.28 6.71 -6.26
C ALA A 238 -5.65 6.18 -6.72
N CYS A 239 -5.90 4.87 -6.57
CA CYS A 239 -7.21 4.28 -6.87
C CYS A 239 -8.32 4.88 -6.01
N ALA A 240 -8.11 5.01 -4.70
CA ALA A 240 -9.06 5.64 -3.78
C ALA A 240 -9.36 7.09 -4.18
N ALA A 241 -8.32 7.87 -4.50
CA ALA A 241 -8.50 9.26 -4.91
C ALA A 241 -9.27 9.37 -6.24
N VAL A 242 -8.98 8.52 -7.24
CA VAL A 242 -9.74 8.51 -8.50
C VAL A 242 -11.20 8.19 -8.26
N VAL A 243 -11.51 7.12 -7.53
CA VAL A 243 -12.87 6.72 -7.19
C VAL A 243 -13.61 7.88 -6.50
N LEU A 244 -12.99 8.47 -5.49
CA LEU A 244 -13.60 9.56 -4.71
C LEU A 244 -13.63 10.91 -5.45
N SER A 245 -12.75 11.12 -6.45
CA SER A 245 -12.78 12.34 -7.27
C SER A 245 -14.06 12.48 -8.09
N LEU A 246 -14.72 11.36 -8.41
CA LEU A 246 -16.01 11.36 -9.12
C LEU A 246 -17.10 12.11 -8.38
N ILE A 247 -16.97 12.29 -7.07
CA ILE A 247 -17.86 13.16 -6.25
C ILE A 247 -17.77 14.61 -6.70
N HIS A 248 -16.63 15.04 -7.20
CA HIS A 248 -16.30 16.43 -7.45
C HIS A 248 -16.22 16.78 -8.96
N ILE A 249 -16.25 15.77 -9.80
CA ILE A 249 -16.17 15.91 -11.26
C ILE A 249 -17.53 15.64 -11.91
#